data_24259dba19767aac2f65faf33f99f296
#
_entry.id   24259dba19767aac2f65faf33f99f296
#
_cell.length_a   1.000
_cell.length_b   1.000
_cell.length_c   1.000
_cell.angle_alpha   90.00
_cell.angle_beta   90.00
_cell.angle_gamma   90.00
#
_symmetry.space_group_name_H-M   'P 1'
#
loop_
_entity.id
_entity.type
_entity.pdbx_description
1 polymer ?
#
loop_
_entity_poly.entity_id
_entity_poly.type
_entity_poly.pdbx_seq_one_letter_code
_entity_poly.pdbx_strand_id
1 'polypeptide(L)'
;MGIGKGSAKRTTIILDEEEREFIDKLIREGKEPGIKPLISKMLDIYRSMMIYDWRFPGEYYCGISRIVFLNVELVNILVHNIPKEKWREVGRKMGEASKVYIEATLGIRATDLEKWLEVFKRLRVQGFGDFYVKDKYIMIKAPFIGEPEIWAGFLEGLLGVELDIKTFTAPFVFEIKQAKHNVG
;
A
#
# COMPACT_ATOMS: atom_id res chain seq x y z
N MET A 1 -17.84 -9.54 -21.82
CA MET A 1 -16.69 -10.06 -22.57
C MET A 1 -15.93 -10.99 -21.64
N GLY A 2 -15.93 -12.31 -21.93
CA GLY A 2 -15.26 -13.32 -21.08
C GLY A 2 -13.75 -13.19 -21.21
N ILE A 3 -13.07 -12.98 -20.08
CA ILE A 3 -11.61 -13.07 -20.00
C ILE A 3 -11.26 -14.53 -20.22
N GLY A 4 -10.69 -14.83 -21.40
CA GLY A 4 -10.23 -16.16 -21.74
C GLY A 4 -9.26 -16.66 -20.67
N LYS A 5 -9.59 -17.76 -19.99
CA LYS A 5 -8.66 -18.50 -19.13
C LYS A 5 -7.48 -18.93 -20.00
N GLY A 6 -6.37 -18.20 -19.87
CA GLY A 6 -5.12 -18.61 -20.52
C GLY A 6 -4.82 -20.07 -20.16
N SER A 7 -4.48 -20.88 -21.16
CA SER A 7 -4.13 -22.28 -20.95
C SER A 7 -2.92 -22.36 -20.01
N ALA A 8 -3.06 -23.09 -18.91
CA ALA A 8 -1.94 -23.32 -17.99
C ALA A 8 -0.81 -24.07 -18.72
N LYS A 9 0.38 -23.45 -18.76
CA LYS A 9 1.59 -24.10 -19.30
C LYS A 9 2.34 -24.76 -18.16
N ARG A 10 2.81 -25.99 -18.38
CA ARG A 10 3.66 -26.70 -17.41
C ARG A 10 5.08 -26.13 -17.47
N THR A 11 5.65 -25.82 -16.30
CA THR A 11 7.05 -25.42 -16.14
C THR A 11 7.67 -26.30 -15.07
N THR A 12 8.91 -26.74 -15.29
CA THR A 12 9.71 -27.51 -14.31
C THR A 12 10.74 -26.56 -13.71
N ILE A 13 10.83 -26.54 -12.38
CA ILE A 13 11.85 -25.81 -11.62
C ILE A 13 12.73 -26.83 -10.93
N ILE A 14 14.04 -26.69 -11.05
CA ILE A 14 15.03 -27.51 -10.33
C ILE A 14 15.38 -26.68 -9.08
N LEU A 15 15.30 -27.32 -7.93
CA LEU A 15 15.68 -26.75 -6.64
C LEU A 15 16.91 -27.45 -6.14
N ASP A 16 17.84 -26.77 -5.51
CA ASP A 16 18.91 -27.39 -4.76
C ASP A 16 18.37 -27.98 -3.43
N GLU A 17 19.25 -28.67 -2.70
CA GLU A 17 18.86 -29.39 -1.48
C GLU A 17 18.40 -28.41 -0.39
N GLU A 18 19.08 -27.26 -0.22
CA GLU A 18 18.76 -26.24 0.78
C GLU A 18 17.40 -25.58 0.48
N GLU A 19 17.16 -25.20 -0.77
CA GLU A 19 15.90 -24.65 -1.22
C GLU A 19 14.74 -25.62 -1.01
N ARG A 20 14.99 -26.91 -1.31
CA ARG A 20 13.99 -27.96 -1.16
C ARG A 20 13.64 -28.19 0.32
N GLU A 21 14.65 -28.30 1.18
CA GLU A 21 14.44 -28.46 2.63
C GLU A 21 13.69 -27.29 3.23
N PHE A 22 14.03 -26.06 2.82
CA PHE A 22 13.33 -24.87 3.28
C PHE A 22 11.85 -24.90 2.92
N ILE A 23 11.52 -25.24 1.67
CA ILE A 23 10.12 -25.34 1.21
C ILE A 23 9.38 -26.45 1.96
N ASP A 24 9.97 -27.63 2.09
CA ASP A 24 9.36 -28.77 2.79
C ASP A 24 9.14 -28.46 4.28
N LYS A 25 10.02 -27.66 4.91
CA LYS A 25 9.83 -27.15 6.27
C LYS A 25 8.62 -26.24 6.36
N LEU A 26 8.46 -25.25 5.44
CA LEU A 26 7.30 -24.36 5.43
C LEU A 26 5.98 -25.13 5.29
N ILE A 27 5.96 -26.18 4.47
CA ILE A 27 4.77 -27.02 4.28
C ILE A 27 4.49 -27.85 5.54
N ARG A 28 5.49 -28.46 6.15
CA ARG A 28 5.34 -29.25 7.38
C ARG A 28 4.83 -28.41 8.56
N GLU A 29 5.31 -27.14 8.64
CA GLU A 29 4.88 -26.20 9.70
C GLU A 29 3.51 -25.58 9.42
N GLY A 30 2.84 -25.94 8.33
CA GLY A 30 1.53 -25.40 7.93
C GLY A 30 1.57 -23.92 7.51
N LYS A 31 2.76 -23.36 7.28
CA LYS A 31 2.94 -21.98 6.83
C LYS A 31 2.57 -21.81 5.36
N GLU A 32 2.77 -22.84 4.56
CA GLU A 32 2.37 -22.89 3.16
C GLU A 32 1.65 -24.20 2.85
N PRO A 33 0.56 -24.17 2.05
CA PRO A 33 -0.23 -25.36 1.76
C PRO A 33 0.41 -26.29 0.71
N GLY A 34 1.47 -25.81 0.03
CA GLY A 34 2.18 -26.58 -1.00
C GLY A 34 3.03 -25.70 -1.91
N ILE A 35 3.83 -26.31 -2.79
CA ILE A 35 4.78 -25.63 -3.67
C ILE A 35 4.06 -24.66 -4.63
N LYS A 36 2.99 -25.10 -5.31
CA LYS A 36 2.30 -24.25 -6.28
C LYS A 36 1.71 -22.98 -5.65
N PRO A 37 0.97 -23.03 -4.52
CA PRO A 37 0.53 -21.83 -3.81
C PRO A 37 1.69 -20.93 -3.38
N LEU A 38 2.79 -21.50 -2.88
CA LEU A 38 3.98 -20.74 -2.51
C LEU A 38 4.54 -19.96 -3.71
N ILE A 39 4.77 -20.63 -4.84
CA ILE A 39 5.27 -19.96 -6.06
C ILE A 39 4.29 -18.88 -6.54
N SER A 40 2.99 -19.14 -6.54
CA SER A 40 2.00 -18.14 -6.92
C SER A 40 2.06 -16.89 -6.02
N LYS A 41 2.15 -17.09 -4.70
CA LYS A 41 2.30 -16.02 -3.70
C LYS A 41 3.60 -15.23 -3.91
N MET A 42 4.71 -15.92 -4.15
CA MET A 42 5.99 -15.28 -4.43
C MET A 42 5.93 -14.41 -5.69
N LEU A 43 5.34 -14.90 -6.77
CA LEU A 43 5.17 -14.12 -8.00
C LEU A 43 4.25 -12.91 -7.82
N ASP A 44 3.20 -13.04 -7.01
CA ASP A 44 2.31 -11.93 -6.71
C ASP A 44 3.02 -10.85 -5.89
N ILE A 45 3.82 -11.24 -4.88
CA ILE A 45 4.66 -10.33 -4.09
C ILE A 45 5.70 -9.67 -4.99
N TYR A 46 6.45 -10.47 -5.78
CA TYR A 46 7.49 -10.01 -6.68
C TYR A 46 6.99 -8.93 -7.64
N ARG A 47 5.81 -9.17 -8.24
CA ARG A 47 5.15 -8.23 -9.15
C ARG A 47 4.62 -7.00 -8.41
N SER A 48 3.90 -7.21 -7.31
CA SER A 48 3.21 -6.14 -6.58
C SER A 48 4.19 -5.17 -5.92
N MET A 49 5.30 -5.69 -5.38
CA MET A 49 6.37 -4.91 -4.77
C MET A 49 7.42 -4.41 -5.77
N MET A 50 7.33 -4.84 -7.04
CA MET A 50 8.32 -4.50 -8.08
C MET A 50 9.75 -4.91 -7.68
N ILE A 51 9.89 -6.13 -7.09
CA ILE A 51 11.16 -6.62 -6.54
C ILE A 51 12.25 -6.72 -7.62
N TYR A 52 11.88 -6.83 -8.88
CA TYR A 52 12.83 -6.83 -10.01
C TYR A 52 13.63 -5.52 -10.15
N ASP A 53 13.18 -4.41 -9.54
CA ASP A 53 13.90 -3.15 -9.50
C ASP A 53 14.80 -3.02 -8.25
N TRP A 54 14.72 -3.99 -7.31
CA TRP A 54 15.53 -3.95 -6.09
C TRP A 54 16.97 -4.38 -6.35
N ARG A 55 17.89 -3.69 -5.71
CA ARG A 55 19.32 -4.02 -5.73
C ARG A 55 19.74 -4.51 -4.35
N PHE A 56 19.92 -5.81 -4.23
CA PHE A 56 20.35 -6.41 -2.96
C PHE A 56 21.87 -6.32 -2.79
N PRO A 57 22.36 -6.09 -1.54
CA PRO A 57 21.61 -5.64 -0.37
C PRO A 57 21.43 -4.12 -0.33
N GLY A 58 20.26 -3.65 0.12
CA GLY A 58 20.10 -2.30 0.66
C GLY A 58 19.50 -1.23 -0.24
N GLU A 59 19.20 -1.48 -1.52
CA GLU A 59 18.48 -0.55 -2.37
C GLU A 59 17.13 -1.11 -2.81
N TYR A 60 16.07 -0.64 -2.17
CA TYR A 60 14.69 -1.08 -2.43
C TYR A 60 13.90 0.04 -3.06
N TYR A 61 13.15 -0.28 -4.13
CA TYR A 61 12.37 0.69 -4.88
C TYR A 61 10.90 0.27 -4.99
N CYS A 62 10.02 1.25 -5.05
CA CYS A 62 8.60 1.07 -5.32
C CYS A 62 8.22 2.05 -6.45
N GLY A 63 8.37 1.60 -7.69
CA GLY A 63 8.38 2.47 -8.84
C GLY A 63 9.61 3.38 -8.81
N ILE A 64 9.42 4.69 -8.94
CA ILE A 64 10.51 5.68 -8.92
C ILE A 64 10.98 6.03 -7.50
N SER A 65 10.28 5.57 -6.47
CA SER A 65 10.56 5.96 -5.08
C SER A 65 11.44 4.94 -4.38
N ARG A 66 12.55 5.41 -3.80
CA ARG A 66 13.36 4.58 -2.89
C ARG A 66 12.62 4.40 -1.58
N ILE A 67 12.57 3.17 -1.09
CA ILE A 67 11.92 2.81 0.16
C ILE A 67 12.93 2.26 1.16
N VAL A 68 12.56 2.31 2.43
CA VAL A 68 13.25 1.65 3.55
C VAL A 68 12.23 0.83 4.33
N PHE A 69 12.67 -0.28 4.91
CA PHE A 69 11.86 -1.06 5.84
C PHE A 69 12.07 -0.51 7.25
N LEU A 70 11.01 0.01 7.84
CA LEU A 70 10.99 0.47 9.23
C LEU A 70 9.89 -0.30 9.97
N ASN A 71 10.12 -0.60 11.25
CA ASN A 71 9.03 -1.11 12.05
C ASN A 71 8.06 0.01 12.44
N VAL A 72 6.83 -0.36 12.74
CA VAL A 72 5.74 0.59 13.03
C VAL A 72 6.02 1.41 14.28
N GLU A 73 6.71 0.83 15.28
CA GLU A 73 7.06 1.50 16.53
C GLU A 73 8.00 2.69 16.28
N LEU A 74 9.01 2.52 15.42
CA LEU A 74 9.92 3.63 15.06
C LEU A 74 9.18 4.75 14.37
N VAL A 75 8.26 4.43 13.45
CA VAL A 75 7.43 5.44 12.79
C VAL A 75 6.56 6.18 13.79
N ASN A 76 5.91 5.48 14.72
CA ASN A 76 5.08 6.10 15.75
C ASN A 76 5.90 6.99 16.71
N ILE A 77 7.12 6.59 17.08
CA ILE A 77 8.01 7.45 17.85
C ILE A 77 8.30 8.77 17.11
N LEU A 78 8.59 8.71 15.80
CA LEU A 78 8.81 9.91 15.00
C LEU A 78 7.55 10.79 14.94
N VAL A 79 6.38 10.18 14.73
CA VAL A 79 5.10 10.87 14.68
C VAL A 79 4.78 11.59 16.00
N HIS A 80 4.97 10.92 17.15
CA HIS A 80 4.67 11.51 18.46
C HIS A 80 5.62 12.65 18.87
N ASN A 81 6.75 12.81 18.17
CA ASN A 81 7.62 13.98 18.31
C ASN A 81 7.18 15.19 17.46
N ILE A 82 6.15 15.03 16.62
CA ILE A 82 5.55 16.13 15.87
C ILE A 82 4.45 16.78 16.74
N PRO A 83 4.45 18.13 16.90
CA PRO A 83 3.36 18.82 17.59
C PRO A 83 1.98 18.47 16.96
N LYS A 84 0.98 18.19 17.79
CA LYS A 84 -0.33 17.68 17.34
C LYS A 84 -1.02 18.61 16.34
N GLU A 85 -0.89 19.91 16.53
CA GLU A 85 -1.43 20.94 15.64
C GLU A 85 -0.82 20.91 14.23
N LYS A 86 0.30 20.21 14.06
CA LYS A 86 0.99 20.03 12.78
C LYS A 86 0.67 18.72 12.07
N TRP A 87 -0.01 17.79 12.72
CA TRP A 87 -0.22 16.45 12.18
C TRP A 87 -0.94 16.45 10.83
N ARG A 88 -1.99 17.25 10.69
CA ARG A 88 -2.73 17.32 9.41
C ARG A 88 -1.90 17.96 8.29
N GLU A 89 -1.10 18.97 8.61
CA GLU A 89 -0.18 19.59 7.64
C GLU A 89 0.90 18.61 7.19
N VAL A 90 1.52 17.90 8.14
CA VAL A 90 2.54 16.87 7.84
C VAL A 90 1.93 15.75 7.01
N GLY A 91 0.77 15.25 7.41
CA GLY A 91 0.02 14.28 6.62
C GLY A 91 -0.21 14.74 5.19
N ARG A 92 -0.64 15.99 4.99
CA ARG A 92 -0.87 16.55 3.65
C ARG A 92 0.40 16.55 2.79
N LYS A 93 1.54 16.97 3.33
CA LYS A 93 2.84 16.93 2.64
C LYS A 93 3.24 15.50 2.29
N MET A 94 3.00 14.53 3.18
CA MET A 94 3.23 13.11 2.89
C MET A 94 2.33 12.62 1.76
N GLY A 95 1.05 13.01 1.75
CA GLY A 95 0.10 12.67 0.69
C GLY A 95 0.49 13.26 -0.66
N GLU A 96 0.89 14.52 -0.72
CA GLU A 96 1.38 15.20 -1.92
C GLU A 96 2.64 14.51 -2.48
N ALA A 97 3.60 14.17 -1.62
CA ALA A 97 4.80 13.42 -2.02
C ALA A 97 4.44 12.02 -2.56
N SER A 98 3.51 11.34 -1.87
CA SER A 98 3.02 10.02 -2.29
C SER A 98 2.27 10.06 -3.62
N LYS A 99 1.51 11.13 -3.88
CA LYS A 99 0.81 11.36 -5.13
C LYS A 99 1.76 11.30 -6.33
N VAL A 100 2.89 12.01 -6.25
CA VAL A 100 3.87 12.08 -7.35
C VAL A 100 4.35 10.69 -7.77
N TYR A 101 4.77 9.86 -6.83
CA TYR A 101 5.30 8.53 -7.19
C TYR A 101 4.19 7.55 -7.59
N ILE A 102 3.00 7.63 -6.98
CA ILE A 102 1.86 6.77 -7.33
C ILE A 102 1.40 7.07 -8.75
N GLU A 103 1.21 8.34 -9.10
CA GLU A 103 0.81 8.76 -10.43
C GLU A 103 1.85 8.35 -11.48
N ALA A 104 3.14 8.57 -11.20
CA ALA A 104 4.22 8.15 -12.10
C ALA A 104 4.30 6.62 -12.26
N THR A 105 4.08 5.85 -11.18
CA THR A 105 4.17 4.38 -11.20
C THR A 105 2.99 3.73 -11.89
N LEU A 106 1.77 4.26 -11.67
CA LEU A 106 0.54 3.67 -12.18
C LEU A 106 0.07 4.28 -13.51
N GLY A 107 0.62 5.43 -13.92
CA GLY A 107 0.18 6.16 -15.12
C GLY A 107 -1.25 6.71 -14.99
N ILE A 108 -1.68 7.06 -13.78
CA ILE A 108 -3.03 7.56 -13.46
C ILE A 108 -2.96 8.89 -12.72
N ARG A 109 -4.09 9.58 -12.58
CA ARG A 109 -4.23 10.70 -11.65
C ARG A 109 -4.88 10.21 -10.36
N ALA A 110 -4.22 10.43 -9.22
CA ALA A 110 -4.73 10.04 -7.90
C ALA A 110 -5.98 10.83 -7.48
N THR A 111 -6.20 12.00 -8.09
CA THR A 111 -7.38 12.84 -7.87
C THR A 111 -8.63 12.33 -8.58
N ASP A 112 -8.49 11.42 -9.55
CA ASP A 112 -9.62 10.87 -10.29
C ASP A 112 -10.32 9.81 -9.44
N LEU A 113 -11.57 10.05 -9.07
CA LEU A 113 -12.36 9.18 -8.20
C LEU A 113 -12.40 7.72 -8.70
N GLU A 114 -12.50 7.52 -10.01
CA GLU A 114 -12.53 6.20 -10.64
C GLU A 114 -11.22 5.42 -10.45
N LYS A 115 -10.11 6.12 -10.13
CA LYS A 115 -8.78 5.56 -9.93
C LYS A 115 -8.44 5.26 -8.47
N TRP A 116 -9.26 5.69 -7.54
CA TRP A 116 -8.99 5.52 -6.09
C TRP A 116 -8.79 4.07 -5.67
N LEU A 117 -9.52 3.12 -6.29
CA LEU A 117 -9.32 1.69 -5.99
C LEU A 117 -7.91 1.22 -6.37
N GLU A 118 -7.35 1.72 -7.46
CA GLU A 118 -5.97 1.40 -7.89
C GLU A 118 -4.96 2.04 -6.92
N VAL A 119 -5.18 3.30 -6.53
CA VAL A 119 -4.36 4.02 -5.54
C VAL A 119 -4.35 3.27 -4.20
N PHE A 120 -5.53 2.91 -3.67
CA PHE A 120 -5.66 2.22 -2.39
C PHE A 120 -5.08 0.81 -2.42
N LYS A 121 -5.22 0.10 -3.54
CA LYS A 121 -4.55 -1.18 -3.73
C LYS A 121 -3.02 -1.04 -3.64
N ARG A 122 -2.47 0.03 -4.21
CA ARG A 122 -1.04 0.33 -4.14
C ARG A 122 -0.59 0.61 -2.71
N LEU A 123 -1.31 1.47 -1.97
CA LEU A 123 -1.04 1.77 -0.57
C LEU A 123 -1.11 0.53 0.31
N ARG A 124 -2.11 -0.33 0.08
CA ARG A 124 -2.25 -1.60 0.81
C ARG A 124 -1.03 -2.51 0.63
N VAL A 125 -0.54 -2.66 -0.60
CA VAL A 125 0.66 -3.46 -0.90
C VAL A 125 1.89 -2.91 -0.16
N GLN A 126 1.95 -1.60 0.07
CA GLN A 126 3.03 -0.95 0.80
C GLN A 126 2.84 -0.98 2.33
N GLY A 127 1.77 -1.59 2.84
CA GLY A 127 1.52 -1.71 4.28
C GLY A 127 0.88 -0.48 4.93
N PHE A 128 0.30 0.44 4.15
CA PHE A 128 -0.37 1.63 4.71
C PHE A 128 -1.67 1.31 5.46
N GLY A 129 -2.26 0.15 5.21
CA GLY A 129 -3.52 -0.31 5.79
C GLY A 129 -4.51 -0.75 4.71
N ASP A 130 -5.69 -1.19 5.15
CA ASP A 130 -6.78 -1.58 4.26
C ASP A 130 -7.75 -0.44 4.07
N PHE A 131 -7.86 0.05 2.83
CA PHE A 131 -8.72 1.18 2.47
C PHE A 131 -10.01 0.70 1.83
N TYR A 132 -11.12 1.31 2.24
CA TYR A 132 -12.46 1.07 1.70
C TYR A 132 -13.13 2.39 1.40
N VAL A 133 -13.82 2.46 0.26
CA VAL A 133 -14.63 3.62 -0.12
C VAL A 133 -16.07 3.16 -0.28
N LYS A 134 -16.98 3.87 0.34
CA LYS A 134 -18.42 3.68 0.15
C LYS A 134 -19.12 5.03 0.22
N ASP A 135 -19.83 5.37 -0.82
CA ASP A 135 -20.53 6.65 -0.97
C ASP A 135 -19.54 7.83 -0.75
N LYS A 136 -19.76 8.65 0.24
CA LYS A 136 -18.90 9.77 0.61
C LYS A 136 -17.90 9.45 1.75
N TYR A 137 -17.73 8.18 2.10
CA TYR A 137 -16.87 7.79 3.21
C TYR A 137 -15.64 7.02 2.73
N ILE A 138 -14.49 7.34 3.34
CA ILE A 138 -13.26 6.57 3.25
C ILE A 138 -13.01 5.94 4.62
N MET A 139 -12.76 4.64 4.66
CA MET A 139 -12.41 3.91 5.89
C MET A 139 -11.01 3.32 5.76
N ILE A 140 -10.22 3.41 6.82
CA ILE A 140 -8.91 2.75 6.93
C ILE A 140 -8.96 1.75 8.09
N LYS A 141 -8.78 0.47 7.77
CA LYS A 141 -8.54 -0.59 8.76
C LYS A 141 -7.04 -0.83 8.89
N ALA A 142 -6.62 -1.19 10.11
CA ALA A 142 -5.23 -1.51 10.43
C ALA A 142 -4.22 -0.45 9.91
N PRO A 143 -4.43 0.86 10.18
CA PRO A 143 -3.47 1.90 9.80
C PRO A 143 -2.16 1.70 10.56
N PHE A 144 -1.00 1.97 9.93
CA PHE A 144 0.29 1.85 10.60
C PHE A 144 0.63 3.07 11.50
N ILE A 145 -0.06 4.19 11.33
CA ILE A 145 -0.01 5.37 12.22
C ILE A 145 -1.32 5.46 12.98
N GLY A 146 -1.26 5.61 14.30
CA GLY A 146 -2.42 5.67 15.19
C GLY A 146 -3.21 7.00 15.16
N GLU A 147 -2.74 8.01 14.43
CA GLU A 147 -3.24 9.38 14.51
C GLU A 147 -4.14 9.73 13.30
N PRO A 148 -5.46 9.90 13.48
CA PRO A 148 -6.39 10.13 12.37
C PRO A 148 -6.16 11.47 11.66
N GLU A 149 -5.64 12.49 12.34
CA GLU A 149 -5.33 13.78 11.71
C GLU A 149 -4.23 13.67 10.65
N ILE A 150 -3.22 12.81 10.86
CA ILE A 150 -2.19 12.54 9.85
C ILE A 150 -2.82 11.88 8.64
N TRP A 151 -3.71 10.90 8.85
CA TRP A 151 -4.39 10.22 7.76
C TRP A 151 -5.36 11.12 6.99
N ALA A 152 -6.09 12.01 7.70
CA ALA A 152 -6.93 13.00 7.04
C ALA A 152 -6.08 13.89 6.11
N GLY A 153 -4.99 14.45 6.64
CA GLY A 153 -4.06 15.24 5.83
C GLY A 153 -3.46 14.45 4.67
N PHE A 154 -3.04 13.21 4.92
CA PHE A 154 -2.46 12.34 3.89
C PHE A 154 -3.43 12.11 2.73
N LEU A 155 -4.66 11.73 3.02
CA LEU A 155 -5.69 11.54 2.00
C LEU A 155 -6.05 12.83 1.28
N GLU A 156 -6.11 13.97 1.99
CA GLU A 156 -6.34 15.28 1.38
C GLU A 156 -5.24 15.66 0.38
N GLY A 157 -3.97 15.44 0.75
CA GLY A 157 -2.83 15.71 -0.14
C GLY A 157 -2.76 14.77 -1.33
N LEU A 158 -3.09 13.49 -1.11
CA LEU A 158 -3.05 12.46 -2.14
C LEU A 158 -4.20 12.58 -3.15
N LEU A 159 -5.43 12.73 -2.65
CA LEU A 159 -6.66 12.63 -3.46
C LEU A 159 -7.22 13.99 -3.89
N GLY A 160 -6.71 15.11 -3.32
CA GLY A 160 -7.20 16.44 -3.63
C GLY A 160 -8.61 16.72 -3.11
N VAL A 161 -8.99 16.13 -1.99
CA VAL A 161 -10.30 16.29 -1.34
C VAL A 161 -10.19 17.03 -0.01
N GLU A 162 -11.31 17.43 0.58
CA GLU A 162 -11.41 17.87 1.97
C GLU A 162 -12.16 16.82 2.78
N LEU A 163 -11.64 16.50 3.97
CA LEU A 163 -12.15 15.42 4.80
C LEU A 163 -12.54 15.88 6.20
N ASP A 164 -13.63 15.30 6.72
CA ASP A 164 -13.98 15.32 8.13
C ASP A 164 -13.67 13.98 8.78
N ILE A 165 -13.07 14.02 9.97
CA ILE A 165 -12.82 12.81 10.76
C ILE A 165 -14.10 12.44 11.49
N LYS A 166 -14.59 11.22 11.30
CA LYS A 166 -15.79 10.69 11.98
C LYS A 166 -15.46 9.76 13.15
N THR A 167 -14.30 9.08 13.09
CA THR A 167 -13.83 8.24 14.20
C THR A 167 -12.37 8.55 14.50
N PHE A 168 -12.04 8.64 15.79
CA PHE A 168 -10.70 8.92 16.30
C PHE A 168 -9.96 7.66 16.77
N THR A 169 -10.59 6.50 16.67
CA THR A 169 -10.00 5.20 16.94
C THR A 169 -10.15 4.31 15.71
N ALA A 170 -9.18 3.44 15.45
CA ALA A 170 -9.23 2.52 14.31
C ALA A 170 -10.43 1.54 14.45
N PRO A 171 -11.15 1.24 13.37
CA PRO A 171 -10.95 1.74 12.01
C PRO A 171 -11.30 3.24 11.88
N PHE A 172 -10.43 4.00 11.23
CA PHE A 172 -10.70 5.41 10.97
C PHE A 172 -11.72 5.58 9.86
N VAL A 173 -12.64 6.51 10.04
CA VAL A 173 -13.67 6.87 9.06
C VAL A 173 -13.59 8.35 8.78
N PHE A 174 -13.52 8.70 7.51
CA PHE A 174 -13.46 10.07 6.99
C PHE A 174 -14.63 10.31 6.05
N GLU A 175 -15.28 11.46 6.19
CA GLU A 175 -16.32 11.92 5.28
C GLU A 175 -15.74 12.93 4.30
N ILE A 176 -15.98 12.70 3.00
CA ILE A 176 -15.60 13.62 1.93
C ILE A 176 -16.56 14.79 1.93
N LYS A 177 -16.05 16.02 2.16
CA LYS A 177 -16.83 17.26 2.12
C LYS A 177 -16.92 17.85 0.72
N GLN A 178 -15.78 18.00 0.06
CA GLN A 178 -15.67 18.53 -1.30
C GLN A 178 -14.47 17.94 -2.02
N ALA A 179 -14.64 17.67 -3.33
CA ALA A 179 -13.49 17.49 -4.20
C ALA A 179 -12.96 18.89 -4.55
N LYS A 180 -11.67 19.15 -4.35
CA LYS A 180 -11.06 20.39 -4.84
C LYS A 180 -11.05 20.33 -6.36
N HIS A 181 -11.99 21.00 -7.00
CA HIS A 181 -11.88 21.24 -8.44
C HIS A 181 -10.65 22.12 -8.66
N ASN A 182 -9.58 21.53 -9.17
CA ASN A 182 -8.54 22.31 -9.80
C ASN A 182 -9.16 22.96 -11.06
N VAL A 183 -9.50 24.24 -10.92
CA VAL A 183 -9.67 25.11 -12.06
C VAL A 183 -8.28 25.26 -12.65
N GLY A 184 -8.00 24.49 -13.71
CA GLY A 184 -6.77 24.51 -14.50
C GLY A 184 -6.65 25.74 -15.38
#